data_26dbb833b0d068db0f5f0495eac53f32
#
_entry.id   26dbb833b0d068db0f5f0495eac53f32
#
_cell.length_a   1.000
_cell.length_b   1.000
_cell.length_c   1.000
_cell.angle_alpha   90.00
_cell.angle_beta   90.00
_cell.angle_gamma   90.00
#
_symmetry.space_group_name_H-M   'P 1'
#
loop_
_entity.id
_entity.type
_entity.pdbx_description
1 polymer ?
#
loop_
_entity_poly.entity_id
_entity_poly.type
_entity_poly.pdbx_seq_one_letter_code
_entity_poly.pdbx_strand_id
1 'polypeptide(L)'
;MSELAFAPEVVAASRDPLVRVIVGPNDDPQGAVSAVRVAATPARVWEIIRDVEAYPSRIHMIERCHVEGDRLTMRLAFRIALFTARFGYTARLAIDEGRSLEVRYESGEPRDLRLRFDVVPAPAGDATLLYVASGYDITTLGWLVKLFLKHHPEIRYGVYPGSSLALLDSIRRAAESPG
;
A
#
# COMPACT_ATOMS: atom_id res chain seq x y z
N MET A 1 1.01 4.18 -19.94
CA MET A 1 2.00 3.53 -19.06
C MET A 1 2.26 4.50 -17.91
N SER A 2 1.97 4.09 -16.67
CA SER A 2 2.36 4.89 -15.50
C SER A 2 3.87 4.84 -15.38
N GLU A 3 4.52 6.00 -15.25
CA GLU A 3 5.97 6.08 -15.04
C GLU A 3 6.30 5.48 -13.67
N LEU A 4 7.18 4.48 -13.63
CA LEU A 4 7.61 3.87 -12.38
C LEU A 4 8.42 4.88 -11.56
N ALA A 5 8.16 4.94 -10.26
CA ALA A 5 8.80 5.91 -9.36
C ALA A 5 10.31 5.70 -9.17
N PHE A 6 10.78 4.47 -9.43
CA PHE A 6 12.19 4.07 -9.38
C PHE A 6 12.51 3.25 -10.62
N ALA A 7 13.70 3.45 -11.20
CA ALA A 7 14.17 2.64 -12.33
C ALA A 7 14.28 1.15 -11.91
N PRO A 8 13.84 0.21 -12.74
CA PRO A 8 13.86 -1.22 -12.42
C PRO A 8 15.24 -1.73 -12.02
N GLU A 9 16.30 -1.25 -12.65
CA GLU A 9 17.69 -1.63 -12.39
C GLU A 9 18.12 -1.21 -10.97
N VAL A 10 17.66 -0.06 -10.50
CA VAL A 10 17.92 0.44 -9.15
C VAL A 10 17.24 -0.42 -8.10
N VAL A 11 15.96 -0.78 -8.34
CA VAL A 11 15.20 -1.66 -7.43
C VAL A 11 15.81 -3.06 -7.41
N ALA A 12 16.20 -3.59 -8.58
CA ALA A 12 16.79 -4.92 -8.69
C ALA A 12 18.15 -5.03 -7.96
N ALA A 13 18.94 -3.95 -7.95
CA ALA A 13 20.24 -3.89 -7.30
C ALA A 13 20.14 -3.58 -5.79
N SER A 14 19.02 -3.05 -5.32
CA SER A 14 18.84 -2.71 -3.90
C SER A 14 18.57 -3.97 -3.05
N ARG A 15 19.22 -4.04 -1.89
CA ARG A 15 18.94 -5.06 -0.87
C ARG A 15 17.74 -4.69 0.00
N ASP A 16 17.54 -3.40 0.21
CA ASP A 16 16.51 -2.83 1.06
C ASP A 16 15.38 -2.23 0.22
N PRO A 17 14.15 -2.17 0.75
CA PRO A 17 13.06 -1.45 0.11
C PRO A 17 13.42 0.02 -0.12
N LEU A 18 13.10 0.52 -1.29
CA LEU A 18 13.20 1.94 -1.61
C LEU A 18 11.87 2.61 -1.29
N VAL A 19 11.93 3.85 -0.77
CA VAL A 19 10.73 4.63 -0.49
C VAL A 19 10.96 6.10 -0.82
N ARG A 20 9.93 6.73 -1.36
CA ARG A 20 9.89 8.18 -1.63
C ARG A 20 8.54 8.73 -1.21
N VAL A 21 8.55 9.82 -0.44
CA VAL A 21 7.35 10.58 -0.09
C VAL A 21 6.87 11.36 -1.32
N ILE A 22 5.57 11.32 -1.57
CA ILE A 22 4.90 12.17 -2.56
C ILE A 22 4.50 13.45 -1.84
N VAL A 23 5.05 14.56 -2.31
CA VAL A 23 4.81 15.88 -1.72
C VAL A 23 3.93 16.67 -2.67
N GLY A 24 2.87 17.25 -2.13
CA GLY A 24 1.94 18.12 -2.85
C GLY A 24 2.37 19.58 -2.78
N PRO A 25 1.48 20.50 -3.18
CA PRO A 25 1.68 21.93 -3.02
C PRO A 25 2.00 22.28 -1.55
N ASN A 26 2.89 23.26 -1.34
CA ASN A 26 3.34 23.73 -0.02
C ASN A 26 4.10 22.69 0.83
N ASP A 27 4.79 21.78 0.18
CA ASP A 27 5.55 20.70 0.83
C ASP A 27 4.71 19.80 1.75
N ASP A 28 3.40 19.70 1.53
CA ASP A 28 2.51 18.85 2.32
C ASP A 28 2.58 17.39 1.82
N PRO A 29 2.97 16.41 2.64
CA PRO A 29 3.00 15.01 2.27
C PRO A 29 1.59 14.49 1.96
N GLN A 30 1.43 13.87 0.79
CA GLN A 30 0.15 13.35 0.30
C GLN A 30 0.15 11.84 0.10
N GLY A 31 1.31 11.21 0.17
CA GLY A 31 1.45 9.79 -0.07
C GLY A 31 2.89 9.33 -0.09
N ALA A 32 3.10 8.08 -0.44
CA ALA A 32 4.42 7.51 -0.67
C ALA A 32 4.39 6.49 -1.80
N VAL A 33 5.54 6.32 -2.44
CA VAL A 33 5.81 5.19 -3.32
C VAL A 33 6.94 4.40 -2.73
N SER A 34 6.77 3.09 -2.67
CA SER A 34 7.81 2.15 -2.27
C SER A 34 8.02 1.08 -3.33
N ALA A 35 9.22 0.50 -3.37
CA ALA A 35 9.55 -0.58 -4.28
C ALA A 35 10.54 -1.55 -3.64
N VAL A 36 10.44 -2.83 -3.99
CA VAL A 36 11.32 -3.88 -3.49
C VAL A 36 11.50 -4.99 -4.52
N ARG A 37 12.65 -5.66 -4.48
CA ARG A 37 12.87 -6.94 -5.14
C ARG A 37 12.28 -8.06 -4.27
N VAL A 38 11.44 -8.89 -4.86
CA VAL A 38 10.79 -10.06 -4.23
C VAL A 38 11.39 -11.32 -4.83
N ALA A 39 11.87 -12.24 -4.00
CA ALA A 39 12.45 -13.52 -4.44
C ALA A 39 11.36 -14.56 -4.77
N ALA A 40 10.44 -14.18 -5.64
CA ALA A 40 9.34 -15.00 -6.13
C ALA A 40 9.00 -14.61 -7.58
N THR A 41 8.34 -15.51 -8.30
CA THR A 41 7.91 -15.25 -9.69
C THR A 41 6.82 -14.18 -9.74
N PRO A 42 6.71 -13.42 -10.85
CA PRO A 42 5.62 -12.45 -11.03
C PRO A 42 4.23 -13.06 -10.84
N ALA A 43 4.01 -14.30 -11.29
CA ALA A 43 2.75 -15.01 -11.11
C ALA A 43 2.43 -15.22 -9.62
N ARG A 44 3.42 -15.63 -8.81
CA ARG A 44 3.24 -15.83 -7.36
C ARG A 44 2.94 -14.52 -6.63
N VAL A 45 3.69 -13.45 -6.95
CA VAL A 45 3.43 -12.13 -6.37
C VAL A 45 2.04 -11.63 -6.75
N TRP A 46 1.65 -11.85 -8.00
CA TRP A 46 0.32 -11.49 -8.50
C TRP A 46 -0.82 -12.22 -7.77
N GLU A 47 -0.69 -13.53 -7.56
CA GLU A 47 -1.65 -14.32 -6.77
C GLU A 47 -1.89 -13.73 -5.37
N ILE A 48 -0.82 -13.28 -4.71
CA ILE A 48 -0.93 -12.66 -3.38
C ILE A 48 -1.65 -11.31 -3.45
N ILE A 49 -1.34 -10.49 -4.46
CA ILE A 49 -1.93 -9.15 -4.62
C ILE A 49 -3.41 -9.24 -5.00
N ARG A 50 -3.78 -10.12 -5.91
CA ARG A 50 -5.17 -10.24 -6.39
C ARG A 50 -6.12 -10.85 -5.35
N ASP A 51 -5.59 -11.66 -4.44
CA ASP A 51 -6.35 -12.31 -3.38
C ASP A 51 -6.60 -11.33 -2.20
N VAL A 52 -7.38 -10.29 -2.50
CA VAL A 52 -7.62 -9.17 -1.58
C VAL A 52 -8.43 -9.62 -0.35
N GLU A 53 -9.29 -10.63 -0.47
CA GLU A 53 -10.06 -11.17 0.64
C GLU A 53 -9.20 -11.89 1.69
N ALA A 54 -8.02 -12.37 1.32
CA ALA A 54 -7.05 -12.93 2.25
C ALA A 54 -6.18 -11.89 2.97
N TYR A 55 -6.28 -10.61 2.65
CA TYR A 55 -5.47 -9.56 3.29
C TYR A 55 -5.59 -9.50 4.81
N PRO A 56 -6.75 -9.76 5.46
CA PRO A 56 -6.82 -9.79 6.93
C PRO A 56 -5.90 -10.82 7.59
N SER A 57 -5.60 -11.92 6.91
CA SER A 57 -4.66 -12.94 7.41
C SER A 57 -3.18 -12.58 7.18
N ARG A 58 -2.89 -11.66 6.27
CA ARG A 58 -1.53 -11.30 5.81
C ARG A 58 -1.07 -9.94 6.32
N ILE A 59 -2.00 -9.01 6.53
CA ILE A 59 -1.73 -7.61 6.83
C ILE A 59 -2.42 -7.23 8.14
N HIS A 60 -1.66 -7.12 9.22
CA HIS A 60 -2.17 -6.94 10.58
C HIS A 60 -3.11 -5.74 10.80
N MET A 61 -2.99 -4.70 9.94
CA MET A 61 -3.86 -3.52 10.04
C MET A 61 -5.24 -3.72 9.38
N ILE A 62 -5.46 -4.83 8.68
CA ILE A 62 -6.74 -5.10 8.00
C ILE A 62 -7.55 -6.07 8.85
N GLU A 63 -8.67 -5.61 9.42
CA GLU A 63 -9.57 -6.45 10.21
C GLU A 63 -10.53 -7.28 9.35
N ARG A 64 -11.04 -6.66 8.27
CA ARG A 64 -11.98 -7.29 7.34
C ARG A 64 -11.78 -6.77 5.93
N CYS A 65 -11.98 -7.65 4.99
CA CYS A 65 -11.98 -7.34 3.57
C CYS A 65 -13.05 -8.19 2.89
N HIS A 66 -13.85 -7.56 2.04
CA HIS A 66 -14.87 -8.25 1.24
C HIS A 66 -14.96 -7.64 -0.15
N VAL A 67 -15.03 -8.51 -1.16
CA VAL A 67 -15.09 -8.10 -2.56
C VAL A 67 -16.38 -8.63 -3.17
N GLU A 68 -17.17 -7.73 -3.77
CA GLU A 68 -18.35 -8.07 -4.54
C GLU A 68 -18.23 -7.48 -5.95
N GLY A 69 -17.96 -8.33 -6.93
CA GLY A 69 -17.59 -7.89 -8.27
C GLY A 69 -16.28 -7.10 -8.28
N ASP A 70 -16.34 -5.82 -8.64
CA ASP A 70 -15.22 -4.88 -8.58
C ASP A 70 -15.21 -4.01 -7.31
N ARG A 71 -16.22 -4.17 -6.45
CA ARG A 71 -16.39 -3.35 -5.24
C ARG A 71 -15.71 -3.99 -4.05
N LEU A 72 -14.79 -3.25 -3.45
CA LEU A 72 -14.07 -3.60 -2.24
C LEU A 72 -14.66 -2.86 -1.05
N THR A 73 -14.98 -3.61 0.02
CA THR A 73 -15.27 -3.04 1.36
C THR A 73 -14.18 -3.49 2.32
N MET A 74 -13.50 -2.53 2.95
CA MET A 74 -12.37 -2.82 3.83
C MET A 74 -12.54 -2.13 5.19
N ARG A 75 -12.15 -2.83 6.25
CA ARG A 75 -12.05 -2.29 7.61
C ARG A 75 -10.62 -2.40 8.10
N LEU A 76 -10.08 -1.29 8.53
CA LEU A 76 -8.74 -1.14 9.06
C LEU A 76 -8.79 -0.87 10.57
N ALA A 77 -7.78 -1.36 11.31
CA ALA A 77 -7.55 -1.02 12.70
C ALA A 77 -6.10 -0.63 12.91
N PHE A 78 -5.89 0.57 13.42
CA PHE A 78 -4.57 1.06 13.81
C PHE A 78 -4.49 1.16 15.33
N ARG A 79 -3.50 0.50 15.91
CA ARG A 79 -3.22 0.61 17.34
C ARG A 79 -2.24 1.76 17.56
N ILE A 80 -2.72 2.81 18.26
CA ILE A 80 -1.93 3.98 18.63
C ILE A 80 -1.84 4.01 20.16
N ALA A 81 -0.70 3.60 20.70
CA ALA A 81 -0.47 3.44 22.14
C ALA A 81 -1.54 2.53 22.78
N LEU A 82 -2.42 3.09 23.61
CA LEU A 82 -3.49 2.37 24.32
C LEU A 82 -4.83 2.37 23.57
N PHE A 83 -4.93 3.04 22.43
CA PHE A 83 -6.16 3.18 21.68
C PHE A 83 -6.09 2.39 20.36
N THR A 84 -7.25 1.85 19.96
CA THR A 84 -7.41 1.28 18.61
C THR A 84 -8.37 2.16 17.82
N ALA A 85 -7.85 2.80 16.80
CA ALA A 85 -8.64 3.55 15.84
C ALA A 85 -9.10 2.61 14.70
N ARG A 86 -10.38 2.59 14.41
CA ARG A 86 -10.98 1.77 13.35
C ARG A 86 -11.56 2.65 12.28
N PHE A 87 -11.26 2.30 11.03
CA PHE A 87 -11.70 3.00 9.84
C PHE A 87 -12.29 2.00 8.86
N GLY A 88 -13.20 2.46 8.04
CA GLY A 88 -13.76 1.63 6.98
C GLY A 88 -14.00 2.45 5.73
N TYR A 89 -13.68 1.88 4.59
CA TYR A 89 -13.91 2.49 3.29
C TYR A 89 -14.44 1.49 2.28
N THR A 90 -15.07 2.04 1.26
CA THR A 90 -15.47 1.34 0.05
C THR A 90 -14.70 1.90 -1.13
N ALA A 91 -14.28 1.03 -2.01
CA ALA A 91 -13.48 1.38 -3.18
C ALA A 91 -13.83 0.48 -4.36
N ARG A 92 -13.37 0.85 -5.56
CA ARG A 92 -13.38 -0.02 -6.75
C ARG A 92 -12.00 -0.54 -7.03
N LEU A 93 -11.96 -1.81 -7.44
CA LEU A 93 -10.77 -2.46 -7.94
C LEU A 93 -10.68 -2.29 -9.45
N ALA A 94 -9.56 -1.78 -9.94
CA ALA A 94 -9.21 -1.80 -11.35
C ALA A 94 -8.00 -2.73 -11.53
N ILE A 95 -8.20 -3.81 -12.28
CA ILE A 95 -7.24 -4.90 -12.41
C ILE A 95 -6.73 -4.95 -13.86
N ASP A 96 -5.41 -4.88 -14.03
CA ASP A 96 -4.70 -5.27 -15.24
C ASP A 96 -3.95 -6.56 -14.92
N GLU A 97 -4.52 -7.69 -15.38
CA GLU A 97 -4.16 -9.04 -14.94
C GLU A 97 -2.66 -9.32 -15.11
N GLY A 98 -2.03 -9.75 -14.02
CA GLY A 98 -0.60 -10.03 -13.95
C GLY A 98 0.31 -8.79 -13.89
N ARG A 99 -0.22 -7.57 -13.96
CA ARG A 99 0.56 -6.33 -14.04
C ARG A 99 0.27 -5.33 -12.94
N SER A 100 -1.00 -4.99 -12.72
CA SER A 100 -1.34 -3.99 -11.72
C SER A 100 -2.72 -4.18 -11.11
N LEU A 101 -2.85 -3.80 -9.84
CA LEU A 101 -4.10 -3.65 -9.13
C LEU A 101 -4.16 -2.25 -8.55
N GLU A 102 -5.24 -1.53 -8.86
CA GLU A 102 -5.51 -0.19 -8.36
C GLU A 102 -6.79 -0.18 -7.52
N VAL A 103 -6.72 0.44 -6.35
CA VAL A 103 -7.86 0.67 -5.46
C VAL A 103 -8.28 2.12 -5.60
N ARG A 104 -9.50 2.36 -6.10
CA ARG A 104 -10.07 3.69 -6.32
C ARG A 104 -11.14 3.96 -5.28
N TYR A 105 -10.92 4.97 -4.46
CA TYR A 105 -11.82 5.38 -3.40
C TYR A 105 -13.24 5.70 -3.90
N GLU A 106 -14.25 5.24 -3.16
CA GLU A 106 -15.65 5.62 -3.35
C GLU A 106 -16.20 6.36 -2.14
N SER A 107 -16.03 5.82 -0.93
CA SER A 107 -16.56 6.41 0.30
C SER A 107 -15.88 5.88 1.56
N GLY A 108 -16.08 6.55 2.70
CA GLY A 108 -15.57 6.13 4.00
C GLY A 108 -14.34 6.90 4.45
N GLU A 109 -13.57 6.28 5.34
CA GLU A 109 -12.32 6.84 5.89
C GLU A 109 -11.17 5.84 5.75
N PRO A 110 -9.96 6.28 5.34
CA PRO A 110 -9.58 7.65 4.97
C PRO A 110 -10.16 8.07 3.62
N ARG A 111 -10.40 9.39 3.46
CA ARG A 111 -10.85 9.95 2.17
C ARG A 111 -9.71 9.99 1.17
N ASP A 112 -10.08 10.05 -0.10
CA ASP A 112 -9.16 10.18 -1.23
C ASP A 112 -8.08 9.09 -1.27
N LEU A 113 -8.40 7.90 -0.74
CA LEU A 113 -7.51 6.76 -0.75
C LEU A 113 -7.16 6.40 -2.20
N ARG A 114 -5.88 6.35 -2.47
CA ARG A 114 -5.29 5.83 -3.71
C ARG A 114 -4.28 4.77 -3.32
N LEU A 115 -4.45 3.58 -3.86
CA LEU A 115 -3.51 2.49 -3.66
C LEU A 115 -3.33 1.78 -4.98
N ARG A 116 -2.07 1.59 -5.37
CA ARG A 116 -1.73 0.88 -6.59
C ARG A 116 -0.54 -0.04 -6.34
N PHE A 117 -0.66 -1.24 -6.86
CA PHE A 117 0.42 -2.22 -6.97
C PHE A 117 0.81 -2.36 -8.43
N ASP A 118 2.10 -2.34 -8.72
CA ASP A 118 2.63 -2.71 -10.03
C ASP A 118 3.61 -3.87 -9.86
N VAL A 119 3.45 -4.91 -10.68
CA VAL A 119 4.25 -6.13 -10.70
C VAL A 119 5.08 -6.13 -11.97
N VAL A 120 6.40 -6.08 -11.83
CA VAL A 120 7.33 -6.01 -12.96
C VAL A 120 8.35 -7.14 -12.84
N PRO A 121 8.58 -7.95 -13.88
CA PRO A 121 9.67 -8.92 -13.88
C PRO A 121 11.00 -8.22 -13.66
N ALA A 122 11.88 -8.79 -12.83
CA ALA A 122 13.24 -8.27 -12.68
C ALA A 122 14.03 -8.43 -13.99
N PRO A 123 14.99 -7.53 -14.31
CA PRO A 123 15.77 -7.61 -15.54
C PRO A 123 16.46 -8.95 -15.76
N ALA A 124 16.93 -9.59 -14.68
CA ALA A 124 17.57 -10.92 -14.74
C ALA A 124 16.58 -12.08 -14.85
N GLY A 125 15.26 -11.84 -14.72
CA GLY A 125 14.21 -12.84 -14.85
C GLY A 125 14.05 -13.79 -13.64
N ASP A 126 14.84 -13.64 -12.58
CA ASP A 126 14.91 -14.52 -11.41
C ASP A 126 14.04 -14.08 -10.23
N ALA A 127 13.43 -12.91 -10.33
CA ALA A 127 12.66 -12.29 -9.26
C ALA A 127 11.60 -11.33 -9.82
N THR A 128 10.85 -10.73 -8.91
CA THR A 128 9.83 -9.73 -9.22
C THR A 128 10.18 -8.40 -8.56
N LEU A 129 9.94 -7.31 -9.24
CA LEU A 129 9.96 -5.97 -8.67
C LEU A 129 8.53 -5.58 -8.35
N LEU A 130 8.25 -5.36 -7.07
CA LEU A 130 6.96 -4.90 -6.58
C LEU A 130 7.05 -3.41 -6.26
N TYR A 131 6.15 -2.63 -6.85
CA TYR A 131 5.95 -1.22 -6.55
C TYR A 131 4.60 -1.03 -5.86
N VAL A 132 4.59 -0.18 -4.85
CA VAL A 132 3.37 0.19 -4.12
C VAL A 132 3.30 1.72 -4.06
N ALA A 133 2.29 2.30 -4.68
CA ALA A 133 1.96 3.71 -4.53
C ALA A 133 0.73 3.84 -3.64
N SER A 134 0.82 4.64 -2.58
CA SER A 134 -0.29 4.87 -1.66
C SER A 134 -0.39 6.33 -1.27
N GLY A 135 -1.62 6.82 -1.12
CA GLY A 135 -1.91 8.16 -0.65
C GLY A 135 -3.36 8.26 -0.17
N TYR A 136 -3.61 9.12 0.78
CA TYR A 136 -4.94 9.37 1.34
C TYR A 136 -4.94 10.66 2.17
N ASP A 137 -6.12 11.21 2.43
CA ASP A 137 -6.24 12.35 3.34
C ASP A 137 -6.19 11.87 4.80
N ILE A 138 -5.00 11.95 5.40
CA ILE A 138 -4.74 11.57 6.81
C ILE A 138 -5.61 12.37 7.79
N THR A 139 -6.05 13.58 7.43
CA THR A 139 -6.86 14.42 8.31
C THR A 139 -8.27 13.88 8.50
N THR A 140 -8.69 12.92 7.69
CA THR A 140 -10.00 12.28 7.77
C THR A 140 -10.02 11.04 8.67
N LEU A 141 -8.88 10.62 9.21
CA LEU A 141 -8.74 9.49 10.12
C LEU A 141 -9.21 9.81 11.57
N GLY A 142 -10.36 10.49 11.69
CA GLY A 142 -10.99 10.78 12.98
C GLY A 142 -10.34 11.93 13.78
N TRP A 143 -11.04 12.35 14.85
CA TRP A 143 -10.68 13.53 15.63
C TRP A 143 -9.33 13.39 16.39
N LEU A 144 -9.02 12.18 16.85
CA LEU A 144 -7.78 11.91 17.58
C LEU A 144 -6.55 12.11 16.70
N VAL A 145 -6.61 11.60 15.46
CA VAL A 145 -5.53 11.80 14.48
C VAL A 145 -5.39 13.28 14.14
N LYS A 146 -6.50 14.01 13.96
CA LYS A 146 -6.48 15.46 13.76
C LYS A 146 -5.79 16.20 14.91
N LEU A 147 -6.07 15.79 16.14
CA LEU A 147 -5.46 16.39 17.32
C LEU A 147 -3.94 16.14 17.35
N PHE A 148 -3.50 14.90 17.06
CA PHE A 148 -2.08 14.58 16.96
C PHE A 148 -1.39 15.39 15.86
N LEU A 149 -1.98 15.45 14.66
CA LEU A 149 -1.41 16.20 13.53
C LEU A 149 -1.34 17.71 13.76
N LYS A 150 -2.22 18.26 14.63
CA LYS A 150 -2.17 19.67 15.02
C LYS A 150 -0.94 19.99 15.87
N HIS A 151 -0.52 19.08 16.75
CA HIS A 151 0.62 19.26 17.64
C HIS A 151 1.92 18.69 17.07
N HIS A 152 1.83 17.73 16.15
CA HIS A 152 2.94 16.98 15.56
C HIS A 152 2.76 16.85 14.04
N PRO A 153 2.82 17.96 13.28
CA PRO A 153 2.62 17.91 11.82
C PRO A 153 3.67 17.06 11.09
N GLU A 154 4.86 16.90 11.67
CA GLU A 154 5.96 16.08 11.16
C GLU A 154 5.62 14.59 11.06
N ILE A 155 4.63 14.10 11.82
CA ILE A 155 4.17 12.70 11.76
C ILE A 155 3.70 12.33 10.36
N ARG A 156 3.18 13.27 9.56
CA ARG A 156 2.76 13.03 8.17
C ARG A 156 3.88 12.45 7.32
N TYR A 157 5.13 12.92 7.52
CA TYR A 157 6.29 12.44 6.79
C TYR A 157 6.66 10.99 7.12
N GLY A 158 6.25 10.47 8.28
CA GLY A 158 6.48 9.08 8.69
C GLY A 158 5.32 8.13 8.36
N VAL A 159 4.07 8.60 8.41
CA VAL A 159 2.88 7.75 8.27
C VAL A 159 2.75 7.18 6.85
N TYR A 160 2.92 8.00 5.82
CA TYR A 160 2.78 7.54 4.44
C TYR A 160 3.86 6.52 4.05
N PRO A 161 5.16 6.79 4.22
CA PRO A 161 6.17 5.79 3.92
C PRO A 161 6.06 4.56 4.82
N GLY A 162 5.72 4.73 6.10
CA GLY A 162 5.53 3.61 7.04
C GLY A 162 4.40 2.67 6.60
N SER A 163 3.25 3.20 6.23
CA SER A 163 2.12 2.39 5.74
C SER A 163 2.42 1.71 4.40
N SER A 164 3.08 2.41 3.48
CA SER A 164 3.49 1.87 2.18
C SER A 164 4.49 0.72 2.34
N LEU A 165 5.51 0.89 3.19
CA LEU A 165 6.51 -0.14 3.49
C LEU A 165 5.91 -1.34 4.21
N ALA A 166 5.01 -1.14 5.17
CA ALA A 166 4.34 -2.21 5.89
C ALA A 166 3.50 -3.09 4.95
N LEU A 167 2.79 -2.47 4.02
CA LEU A 167 2.00 -3.17 3.01
C LEU A 167 2.90 -3.96 2.05
N LEU A 168 3.93 -3.31 1.52
CA LEU A 168 4.92 -3.91 0.63
C LEU A 168 5.62 -5.12 1.28
N ASP A 169 6.07 -4.98 2.53
CA ASP A 169 6.75 -6.05 3.26
C ASP A 169 5.80 -7.24 3.58
N SER A 170 4.52 -6.96 3.86
CA SER A 170 3.52 -8.02 4.05
C SER A 170 3.30 -8.84 2.78
N ILE A 171 3.18 -8.20 1.63
CA ILE A 171 3.06 -8.88 0.32
C ILE A 171 4.34 -9.68 0.01
N ARG A 172 5.51 -9.07 0.21
CA ARG A 172 6.80 -9.73 -0.01
C ARG A 172 6.91 -11.02 0.81
N ARG A 173 6.68 -10.95 2.13
CA ARG A 173 6.75 -12.12 3.01
C ARG A 173 5.76 -13.22 2.58
N ALA A 174 4.53 -12.87 2.23
CA ALA A 174 3.55 -13.83 1.77
C ALA A 174 3.97 -14.51 0.45
N ALA A 175 4.60 -13.78 -0.47
CA ALA A 175 5.07 -14.30 -1.74
C ALA A 175 6.32 -15.20 -1.60
N GLU A 176 7.23 -14.84 -0.68
CA GLU A 176 8.49 -15.57 -0.43
C GLU A 176 8.31 -16.77 0.51
N SER A 177 7.18 -16.86 1.22
CA SER A 177 6.88 -18.02 2.07
C SER A 177 6.59 -19.26 1.21
N PRO A 178 7.15 -20.44 1.57
CA PRO A 178 6.74 -21.68 0.93
C PRO A 178 5.24 -21.90 1.14
N GLY A 179 4.55 -22.26 0.06
CA GLY A 179 3.11 -22.55 0.06
C GLY A 179 2.77 -23.82 0.80
#